data_649a1064ed38c9abd9276071651e2587
#
_entry.id   649a1064ed38c9abd9276071651e2587
#
_cell.length_a   1.000
_cell.length_b   1.000
_cell.length_c   1.000
_cell.angle_alpha   90.00
_cell.angle_beta   90.00
_cell.angle_gamma   90.00
#
_symmetry.space_group_name_H-M   'P 1'
#
loop_
_entity.id
_entity.type
_entity.pdbx_description
1 polymer ?
#
loop_
_entity_poly.entity_id
_entity_poly.type
_entity_poly.pdbx_seq_one_letter_code
_entity_poly.pdbx_strand_id
1 'polypeptide(L)'
;MTELLKNPDIMVKAQSELRETIAENKPIKESDIDNLHYLQAIIKETFRLHPPVPFLIPHRGVTDVEVCGFIVPKKTQVLINVWTMGRDPETWEDPATFRPERFLNSSMDFRGRDFDLIPFGAGRRICPGLPLAHRMVTLMLLASLLHVFHWKLEGGMKPQDIDMEEKFGITLQKAIPLKAVPCKM
;
A
#
# COMPACT_ATOMS: atom_id res chain seq x y z
N MET A 1 2.64 -5.15 6.85
CA MET A 1 2.75 -6.04 8.05
C MET A 1 1.64 -5.82 9.07
N THR A 2 1.37 -4.58 9.52
CA THR A 2 0.33 -4.34 10.55
C THR A 2 -1.04 -4.84 10.11
N GLU A 3 -1.46 -4.52 8.87
CA GLU A 3 -2.72 -5.02 8.32
C GLU A 3 -2.79 -6.56 8.27
N LEU A 4 -1.69 -7.22 7.95
CA LEU A 4 -1.65 -8.70 7.93
C LEU A 4 -1.78 -9.31 9.31
N LEU A 5 -1.15 -8.70 10.32
CA LEU A 5 -1.29 -9.15 11.71
C LEU A 5 -2.68 -8.89 12.28
N LYS A 6 -3.34 -7.82 11.80
CA LYS A 6 -4.73 -7.49 12.16
C LYS A 6 -5.74 -8.41 11.47
N ASN A 7 -5.38 -8.92 10.29
CA ASN A 7 -6.23 -9.78 9.46
C ASN A 7 -5.54 -11.14 9.22
N PRO A 8 -5.54 -12.07 10.19
CA PRO A 8 -4.81 -13.34 10.11
C PRO A 8 -5.17 -14.19 8.89
N ASP A 9 -6.43 -14.16 8.46
CA ASP A 9 -6.88 -14.92 7.29
C ASP A 9 -6.20 -14.45 6.01
N ILE A 10 -6.00 -13.13 5.86
CA ILE A 10 -5.26 -12.54 4.74
C ILE A 10 -3.79 -12.95 4.79
N MET A 11 -3.19 -12.96 6.00
CA MET A 11 -1.81 -13.41 6.18
C MET A 11 -1.65 -14.88 5.79
N VAL A 12 -2.56 -15.75 6.21
CA VAL A 12 -2.54 -17.19 5.87
C VAL A 12 -2.61 -17.39 4.35
N LYS A 13 -3.51 -16.69 3.67
CA LYS A 13 -3.62 -16.76 2.19
C LYS A 13 -2.30 -16.32 1.51
N ALA A 14 -1.70 -15.21 1.96
CA ALA A 14 -0.42 -14.73 1.41
C ALA A 14 0.72 -15.74 1.63
N GLN A 15 0.78 -16.37 2.81
CA GLN A 15 1.76 -17.40 3.11
C GLN A 15 1.52 -18.69 2.32
N SER A 16 0.26 -19.04 2.01
CA SER A 16 -0.07 -20.19 1.16
C SER A 16 0.40 -19.95 -0.27
N GLU A 17 0.11 -18.77 -0.86
CA GLU A 17 0.60 -18.41 -2.19
C GLU A 17 2.14 -18.48 -2.27
N LEU A 18 2.83 -17.98 -1.26
CA LEU A 18 4.29 -18.04 -1.21
C LEU A 18 4.81 -19.48 -1.18
N ARG A 19 4.21 -20.37 -0.39
CA ARG A 19 4.59 -21.79 -0.30
C ARG A 19 4.29 -22.57 -1.59
N GLU A 20 3.22 -22.25 -2.28
CA GLU A 20 2.85 -22.88 -3.53
C GLU A 20 3.74 -22.42 -4.70
N THR A 21 4.17 -21.15 -4.67
CA THR A 21 4.96 -20.54 -5.76
C THR A 21 6.45 -20.75 -5.58
N ILE A 22 6.94 -20.77 -4.34
CA ILE A 22 8.37 -20.81 -4.02
C ILE A 22 8.68 -22.09 -3.27
N ALA A 23 9.65 -22.86 -3.78
CA ALA A 23 10.08 -24.09 -3.14
C ALA A 23 10.64 -23.82 -1.74
N GLU A 24 10.36 -24.74 -0.80
CA GLU A 24 10.88 -24.68 0.58
C GLU A 24 12.39 -24.44 0.61
N ASN A 25 12.82 -23.59 1.52
CA ASN A 25 14.22 -23.23 1.75
C ASN A 25 14.93 -22.53 0.57
N LYS A 26 14.20 -22.07 -0.45
CA LYS A 26 14.81 -21.23 -1.49
C LYS A 26 14.59 -19.75 -1.19
N PRO A 27 15.60 -18.90 -1.41
CA PRO A 27 15.42 -17.45 -1.33
C PRO A 27 14.48 -16.99 -2.44
N ILE A 28 13.64 -16.02 -2.14
CA ILE A 28 12.76 -15.39 -3.11
C ILE A 28 13.61 -14.61 -4.11
N LYS A 29 13.30 -14.77 -5.38
CA LYS A 29 13.94 -14.04 -6.48
C LYS A 29 12.98 -12.99 -7.04
N GLU A 30 13.55 -11.99 -7.70
CA GLU A 30 12.75 -10.96 -8.38
C GLU A 30 11.79 -11.56 -9.43
N SER A 31 12.22 -12.63 -10.12
CA SER A 31 11.39 -13.35 -11.10
C SER A 31 10.16 -14.05 -10.52
N ASP A 32 10.13 -14.29 -9.23
CA ASP A 32 9.00 -14.99 -8.58
C ASP A 32 7.81 -14.04 -8.32
N ILE A 33 8.08 -12.75 -8.35
CA ILE A 33 7.15 -11.65 -8.07
C ILE A 33 5.93 -11.64 -8.95
N ASP A 34 6.13 -11.85 -10.24
CA ASP A 34 5.07 -11.78 -11.24
C ASP A 34 4.01 -12.86 -11.00
N ASN A 35 4.37 -13.93 -10.28
CA ASN A 35 3.49 -15.03 -9.93
C ASN A 35 2.81 -14.88 -8.55
N LEU A 36 3.15 -13.85 -7.76
CA LEU A 36 2.61 -13.59 -6.43
C LEU A 36 1.43 -12.62 -6.50
N HIS A 37 0.33 -13.05 -7.11
CA HIS A 37 -0.82 -12.19 -7.42
C HIS A 37 -1.54 -11.68 -6.17
N TYR A 38 -1.69 -12.54 -5.15
CA TYR A 38 -2.34 -12.16 -3.89
C TYR A 38 -1.47 -11.18 -3.10
N LEU A 39 -0.15 -11.41 -3.08
CA LEU A 39 0.78 -10.50 -2.45
C LEU A 39 0.80 -9.12 -3.13
N GLN A 40 0.74 -9.09 -4.46
CA GLN A 40 0.59 -7.83 -5.22
C GLN A 40 -0.73 -7.12 -4.88
N ALA A 41 -1.82 -7.86 -4.73
CA ALA A 41 -3.11 -7.32 -4.32
C ALA A 41 -3.04 -6.71 -2.90
N ILE A 42 -2.38 -7.37 -1.94
CA ILE A 42 -2.12 -6.85 -0.59
C ILE A 42 -1.40 -5.50 -0.65
N ILE A 43 -0.46 -5.34 -1.56
CA ILE A 43 0.30 -4.09 -1.68
C ILE A 43 -0.52 -2.98 -2.29
N LYS A 44 -1.29 -3.27 -3.33
CA LYS A 44 -2.22 -2.30 -3.91
C LYS A 44 -3.21 -1.81 -2.83
N GLU A 45 -3.77 -2.72 -2.04
CA GLU A 45 -4.68 -2.39 -0.94
C GLU A 45 -3.99 -1.59 0.17
N THR A 46 -2.73 -1.93 0.47
CA THR A 46 -1.93 -1.16 1.42
C THR A 46 -1.71 0.28 0.93
N PHE A 47 -1.38 0.47 -0.34
CA PHE A 47 -1.21 1.81 -0.92
C PHE A 47 -2.52 2.58 -1.01
N ARG A 48 -3.65 1.91 -1.20
CA ARG A 48 -4.97 2.53 -1.17
C ARG A 48 -5.29 3.09 0.20
N LEU A 49 -5.19 2.26 1.25
CA LEU A 49 -5.55 2.66 2.61
C LEU A 49 -4.47 3.49 3.29
N HIS A 50 -3.20 3.19 3.06
CA HIS A 50 -2.08 3.82 3.76
C HIS A 50 -1.08 4.42 2.76
N PRO A 51 -1.49 5.43 1.96
CA PRO A 51 -0.58 6.07 1.01
C PRO A 51 0.57 6.73 1.78
N PRO A 52 1.85 6.46 1.39
CA PRO A 52 3.00 7.00 2.12
C PRO A 52 3.03 8.52 2.21
N VAL A 53 2.50 9.21 1.18
CA VAL A 53 2.42 10.67 1.11
C VAL A 53 0.98 11.06 0.87
N PRO A 54 0.19 11.34 1.95
CA PRO A 54 -1.28 11.45 1.89
C PRO A 54 -1.80 12.60 1.02
N PHE A 55 -1.00 13.66 0.85
CA PHE A 55 -1.34 14.82 0.02
C PHE A 55 -0.46 14.97 -1.23
N LEU A 56 0.33 13.95 -1.55
CA LEU A 56 1.40 14.00 -2.53
C LEU A 56 2.36 15.20 -2.31
N ILE A 57 3.30 15.38 -3.23
CA ILE A 57 4.16 16.59 -3.22
C ILE A 57 3.36 17.76 -3.78
N PRO A 58 3.32 18.91 -3.09
CA PRO A 58 2.55 20.05 -3.54
C PRO A 58 2.91 20.50 -4.97
N HIS A 59 1.89 20.74 -5.77
CA HIS A 59 2.03 21.30 -7.13
C HIS A 59 1.82 22.81 -7.11
N ARG A 60 2.39 23.50 -8.08
CA ARG A 60 2.21 24.94 -8.25
C ARG A 60 2.08 25.28 -9.72
N GLY A 61 0.98 25.95 -10.08
CA GLY A 61 0.75 26.40 -11.45
C GLY A 61 1.73 27.50 -11.86
N VAL A 62 2.23 27.42 -13.09
CA VAL A 62 3.08 28.47 -13.69
C VAL A 62 2.26 29.58 -14.36
N THR A 63 0.98 29.30 -14.64
CA THR A 63 -0.04 30.19 -15.18
C THR A 63 -1.34 30.00 -14.41
N ASP A 64 -2.31 30.88 -14.62
CA ASP A 64 -3.68 30.62 -14.21
C ASP A 64 -4.21 29.42 -14.96
N VAL A 65 -4.93 28.54 -14.28
CA VAL A 65 -5.48 27.27 -14.84
C VAL A 65 -6.93 27.14 -14.43
N GLU A 66 -7.79 26.82 -15.38
CA GLU A 66 -9.17 26.44 -15.08
C GLU A 66 -9.25 24.95 -14.74
N VAL A 67 -9.88 24.64 -13.60
CA VAL A 67 -10.14 23.27 -13.13
C VAL A 67 -11.61 23.17 -12.72
N CYS A 68 -12.39 22.35 -13.40
CA CYS A 68 -13.82 22.13 -13.10
C CYS A 68 -14.64 23.43 -12.96
N GLY A 69 -14.38 24.42 -13.83
CA GLY A 69 -15.07 25.73 -13.80
C GLY A 69 -14.52 26.73 -12.80
N PHE A 70 -13.48 26.39 -12.04
CA PHE A 70 -12.81 27.28 -11.09
C PHE A 70 -11.47 27.74 -11.64
N ILE A 71 -11.18 29.03 -11.50
CA ILE A 71 -9.85 29.58 -11.85
C ILE A 71 -8.91 29.38 -10.66
N VAL A 72 -7.87 28.60 -10.86
CA VAL A 72 -6.75 28.42 -9.93
C VAL A 72 -5.65 29.40 -10.33
N PRO A 73 -5.40 30.47 -9.54
CA PRO A 73 -4.43 31.50 -9.89
C PRO A 73 -3.01 30.93 -9.97
N LYS A 74 -2.19 31.57 -10.79
CA LYS A 74 -0.73 31.35 -10.87
C LYS A 74 -0.11 31.34 -9.47
N LYS A 75 0.82 30.42 -9.25
CA LYS A 75 1.54 30.21 -7.98
C LYS A 75 0.69 29.65 -6.82
N THR A 76 -0.60 29.40 -7.00
CA THR A 76 -1.40 28.70 -5.99
C THR A 76 -0.81 27.32 -5.73
N GLN A 77 -0.70 26.97 -4.46
CA GLN A 77 -0.29 25.62 -4.06
C GLN A 77 -1.48 24.69 -4.12
N VAL A 78 -1.34 23.59 -4.85
CA VAL A 78 -2.35 22.56 -5.03
C VAL A 78 -1.89 21.27 -4.36
N LEU A 79 -2.73 20.72 -3.49
CA LEU A 79 -2.54 19.43 -2.83
C LEU A 79 -3.53 18.42 -3.42
N ILE A 80 -3.08 17.20 -3.63
CA ILE A 80 -3.92 16.10 -4.11
C ILE A 80 -4.10 15.12 -2.93
N ASN A 81 -5.32 15.06 -2.40
CA ASN A 81 -5.62 14.25 -1.21
C ASN A 81 -5.86 12.78 -1.58
N VAL A 82 -4.78 12.04 -1.83
CA VAL A 82 -4.86 10.61 -2.17
C VAL A 82 -5.33 9.74 -1.00
N TRP A 83 -5.20 10.22 0.23
CA TRP A 83 -5.73 9.53 1.41
C TRP A 83 -7.27 9.45 1.38
N THR A 84 -7.93 10.58 1.07
CA THR A 84 -9.39 10.60 0.92
C THR A 84 -9.84 9.83 -0.32
N MET A 85 -9.14 9.99 -1.44
CA MET A 85 -9.43 9.26 -2.69
C MET A 85 -9.44 7.74 -2.46
N GLY A 86 -8.48 7.20 -1.70
CA GLY A 86 -8.45 5.78 -1.36
C GLY A 86 -9.58 5.32 -0.42
N ARG A 87 -10.37 6.24 0.14
CA ARG A 87 -11.47 5.98 1.09
C ARG A 87 -12.84 6.46 0.59
N ASP A 88 -12.92 6.87 -0.66
CA ASP A 88 -14.15 7.37 -1.25
C ASP A 88 -15.15 6.24 -1.48
N PRO A 89 -16.34 6.28 -0.85
CA PRO A 89 -17.37 5.25 -1.02
C PRO A 89 -18.02 5.25 -2.41
N GLU A 90 -17.90 6.32 -3.19
CA GLU A 90 -18.36 6.34 -4.57
C GLU A 90 -17.46 5.49 -5.49
N THR A 91 -16.18 5.37 -5.15
CA THR A 91 -15.19 4.59 -5.90
C THR A 91 -14.96 3.19 -5.32
N TRP A 92 -14.94 3.08 -3.99
CA TRP A 92 -14.53 1.86 -3.29
C TRP A 92 -15.66 1.29 -2.44
N GLU A 93 -16.08 0.06 -2.72
CA GLU A 93 -17.00 -0.69 -1.85
C GLU A 93 -16.31 -1.00 -0.51
N ASP A 94 -17.01 -0.77 0.60
CA ASP A 94 -16.45 -0.90 1.96
C ASP A 94 -15.06 -0.26 2.09
N PRO A 95 -14.94 1.06 1.88
CA PRO A 95 -13.65 1.72 1.70
C PRO A 95 -12.72 1.64 2.92
N ALA A 96 -13.28 1.46 4.13
CA ALA A 96 -12.51 1.35 5.37
C ALA A 96 -11.95 -0.07 5.62
N THR A 97 -12.44 -1.06 4.89
CA THR A 97 -12.04 -2.47 5.08
C THR A 97 -10.81 -2.79 4.24
N PHE A 98 -9.80 -3.40 4.86
CA PHE A 98 -8.63 -3.93 4.17
C PHE A 98 -9.00 -5.24 3.44
N ARG A 99 -9.19 -5.17 2.13
CA ARG A 99 -9.68 -6.28 1.29
C ARG A 99 -8.85 -6.39 0.00
N PRO A 100 -7.74 -7.14 0.01
CA PRO A 100 -6.89 -7.34 -1.18
C PRO A 100 -7.63 -7.94 -2.37
N GLU A 101 -8.66 -8.73 -2.13
CA GLU A 101 -9.44 -9.43 -3.15
C GLU A 101 -10.03 -8.48 -4.21
N ARG A 102 -10.23 -7.18 -3.88
CA ARG A 102 -10.69 -6.17 -4.84
C ARG A 102 -9.75 -5.97 -6.03
N PHE A 103 -8.48 -6.37 -5.87
CA PHE A 103 -7.45 -6.23 -6.90
C PHE A 103 -7.11 -7.53 -7.66
N LEU A 104 -7.65 -8.69 -7.27
CA LEU A 104 -7.29 -9.97 -7.89
C LEU A 104 -7.73 -10.08 -9.35
N ASN A 105 -8.91 -9.54 -9.69
CA ASN A 105 -9.46 -9.56 -11.05
C ASN A 105 -9.54 -8.15 -11.65
N SER A 106 -8.72 -7.23 -11.15
CA SER A 106 -8.70 -5.84 -11.57
C SER A 106 -7.42 -5.52 -12.32
N SER A 107 -7.53 -4.82 -13.44
CA SER A 107 -6.39 -4.25 -14.16
C SER A 107 -5.83 -2.99 -13.50
N MET A 108 -6.49 -2.48 -12.45
CA MET A 108 -6.09 -1.26 -11.75
C MET A 108 -4.69 -1.39 -11.19
N ASP A 109 -3.86 -0.35 -11.42
CA ASP A 109 -2.46 -0.30 -10.99
C ASP A 109 -2.10 1.12 -10.48
N PHE A 110 -1.12 1.18 -9.58
CA PHE A 110 -0.60 2.43 -9.01
C PHE A 110 0.48 3.12 -9.87
N ARG A 111 0.62 2.73 -11.15
CA ARG A 111 1.60 3.31 -12.10
C ARG A 111 1.17 4.65 -12.71
N GLY A 112 0.19 5.32 -12.12
CA GLY A 112 -0.26 6.67 -12.49
C GLY A 112 -1.15 6.74 -13.74
N ARG A 113 -1.77 5.63 -14.13
CA ARG A 113 -2.78 5.55 -15.20
C ARG A 113 -4.19 5.49 -14.65
N ASP A 114 -4.35 4.84 -13.52
CA ASP A 114 -5.63 4.68 -12.80
C ASP A 114 -5.71 5.74 -11.71
N PHE A 115 -6.43 6.83 -11.98
CA PHE A 115 -6.46 7.99 -11.09
C PHE A 115 -7.06 7.71 -9.72
N ASP A 116 -7.81 6.65 -9.56
CA ASP A 116 -8.36 6.24 -8.25
C ASP A 116 -7.29 5.65 -7.32
N LEU A 117 -6.11 5.27 -7.87
CA LEU A 117 -5.00 4.68 -7.13
C LEU A 117 -3.65 5.28 -7.56
N ILE A 118 -3.32 6.47 -7.05
CA ILE A 118 -2.09 7.21 -7.42
C ILE A 118 -1.18 7.52 -6.21
N PRO A 119 -0.78 6.55 -5.38
CA PRO A 119 0.05 6.80 -4.19
C PRO A 119 1.43 7.38 -4.52
N PHE A 120 1.88 7.23 -5.77
CA PHE A 120 3.13 7.78 -6.31
C PHE A 120 2.93 8.98 -7.23
N GLY A 121 1.71 9.54 -7.27
CA GLY A 121 1.33 10.58 -8.20
C GLY A 121 1.09 10.06 -9.62
N ALA A 122 0.98 10.97 -10.58
CA ALA A 122 0.71 10.66 -11.99
C ALA A 122 1.40 11.65 -12.94
N GLY A 123 1.40 11.31 -14.24
CA GLY A 123 1.88 12.18 -15.32
C GLY A 123 3.35 12.53 -15.22
N ARG A 124 3.72 13.76 -15.63
CA ARG A 124 5.12 14.22 -15.73
C ARG A 124 5.86 14.33 -14.39
N ARG A 125 5.15 14.25 -13.26
CA ARG A 125 5.68 14.38 -11.90
C ARG A 125 5.48 13.10 -11.09
N ILE A 126 5.18 11.97 -11.75
CA ILE A 126 5.15 10.68 -11.09
C ILE A 126 6.49 10.39 -10.40
N CYS A 127 6.45 9.71 -9.26
CA CYS A 127 7.64 9.38 -8.49
C CYS A 127 8.63 8.56 -9.32
N PRO A 128 9.85 9.05 -9.57
CA PRO A 128 10.85 8.30 -10.33
C PRO A 128 11.35 7.05 -9.58
N GLY A 129 11.19 7.00 -8.26
CA GLY A 129 11.55 5.85 -7.41
C GLY A 129 10.50 4.74 -7.39
N LEU A 130 9.35 4.89 -8.05
CA LEU A 130 8.26 3.91 -8.05
C LEU A 130 8.73 2.48 -8.40
N PRO A 131 9.50 2.24 -9.48
CA PRO A 131 9.95 0.88 -9.81
C PRO A 131 10.81 0.26 -8.70
N LEU A 132 11.68 1.03 -8.07
CA LEU A 132 12.50 0.57 -6.97
C LEU A 132 11.65 0.32 -5.72
N ALA A 133 10.77 1.25 -5.35
CA ALA A 133 9.89 1.12 -4.19
C ALA A 133 8.99 -0.12 -4.32
N HIS A 134 8.38 -0.33 -5.48
CA HIS A 134 7.59 -1.52 -5.76
C HIS A 134 8.40 -2.79 -5.54
N ARG A 135 9.57 -2.92 -6.13
CA ARG A 135 10.42 -4.11 -6.00
C ARG A 135 10.89 -4.33 -4.57
N MET A 136 11.40 -3.29 -3.91
CA MET A 136 11.98 -3.41 -2.57
C MET A 136 10.92 -3.69 -1.50
N VAL A 137 9.82 -2.92 -1.49
CA VAL A 137 8.79 -3.05 -0.45
C VAL A 137 7.96 -4.30 -0.66
N THR A 138 7.55 -4.54 -1.91
CA THR A 138 6.67 -5.64 -2.27
C THR A 138 7.35 -6.97 -2.06
N LEU A 139 8.57 -7.07 -2.51
CA LEU A 139 9.15 -8.35 -2.83
C LEU A 139 10.25 -8.76 -1.88
N MET A 140 11.19 -7.85 -1.65
CA MET A 140 12.33 -8.20 -0.81
C MET A 140 11.92 -8.20 0.67
N LEU A 141 11.13 -7.21 1.12
CA LEU A 141 10.74 -7.12 2.52
C LEU A 141 9.54 -8.01 2.82
N LEU A 142 8.38 -7.73 2.21
CA LEU A 142 7.14 -8.40 2.63
C LEU A 142 7.15 -9.89 2.29
N ALA A 143 7.49 -10.25 1.04
CA ALA A 143 7.54 -11.64 0.63
C ALA A 143 8.56 -12.44 1.46
N SER A 144 9.78 -11.90 1.65
CA SER A 144 10.81 -12.57 2.46
C SER A 144 10.40 -12.74 3.92
N LEU A 145 9.79 -11.71 4.52
CA LEU A 145 9.34 -11.77 5.91
C LEU A 145 8.20 -12.78 6.11
N LEU A 146 7.31 -12.90 5.14
CA LEU A 146 6.18 -13.85 5.20
C LEU A 146 6.61 -15.28 4.85
N HIS A 147 7.62 -15.45 4.00
CA HIS A 147 8.11 -16.76 3.59
C HIS A 147 8.96 -17.44 4.67
N VAL A 148 9.71 -16.67 5.46
CA VAL A 148 10.68 -17.22 6.42
C VAL A 148 10.13 -17.29 7.83
N PHE A 149 9.16 -16.43 8.20
CA PHE A 149 8.73 -16.29 9.57
C PHE A 149 7.21 -16.41 9.75
N HIS A 150 6.82 -17.11 10.82
CA HIS A 150 5.56 -16.85 11.48
C HIS A 150 5.71 -15.64 12.41
N TRP A 151 4.66 -14.85 12.53
CA TRP A 151 4.66 -13.63 13.31
C TRP A 151 3.70 -13.70 14.48
N LYS A 152 4.15 -13.27 15.64
CA LYS A 152 3.31 -13.13 16.85
C LYS A 152 3.35 -11.68 17.32
N LEU A 153 2.22 -11.22 17.84
CA LEU A 153 2.15 -9.92 18.52
C LEU A 153 2.85 -10.01 19.89
N GLU A 154 3.56 -8.93 20.25
CA GLU A 154 4.23 -8.85 21.55
C GLU A 154 3.21 -8.82 22.71
N GLY A 155 3.58 -9.42 23.85
CA GLY A 155 2.78 -9.32 25.08
C GLY A 155 1.42 -10.01 25.06
N GLY A 156 1.17 -10.93 24.11
CA GLY A 156 -0.11 -11.62 23.99
C GLY A 156 -1.25 -10.75 23.45
N MET A 157 -0.94 -9.61 22.85
CA MET A 157 -1.90 -8.75 22.16
C MET A 157 -2.69 -9.54 21.12
N LYS A 158 -3.98 -9.28 21.02
CA LYS A 158 -4.83 -9.89 19.98
C LYS A 158 -4.91 -9.02 18.74
N PRO A 159 -5.20 -9.59 17.56
CA PRO A 159 -5.31 -8.83 16.30
C PRO A 159 -6.26 -7.64 16.36
N GLN A 160 -7.39 -7.76 17.04
CA GLN A 160 -8.36 -6.69 17.21
C GLN A 160 -7.88 -5.52 18.08
N ASP A 161 -6.89 -5.75 18.94
CA ASP A 161 -6.35 -4.75 19.87
C ASP A 161 -5.23 -3.90 19.21
N ILE A 162 -4.88 -4.22 17.96
CA ILE A 162 -3.87 -3.45 17.21
C ILE A 162 -4.42 -2.05 16.94
N ASP A 163 -3.76 -1.06 17.53
CA ASP A 163 -4.00 0.34 17.21
C ASP A 163 -3.57 0.64 15.78
N MET A 164 -4.48 1.23 14.99
CA MET A 164 -4.24 1.64 13.61
C MET A 164 -4.23 3.16 13.45
N GLU A 165 -4.13 3.91 14.56
CA GLU A 165 -4.06 5.37 14.52
C GLU A 165 -2.88 5.84 13.67
N GLU A 166 -3.14 6.84 12.84
CA GLU A 166 -2.20 7.40 11.88
C GLU A 166 -1.65 8.74 12.38
N LYS A 167 -0.34 8.89 12.30
CA LYS A 167 0.34 10.17 12.51
C LYS A 167 0.60 10.83 11.18
N PHE A 168 -0.09 11.94 10.92
CA PHE A 168 0.07 12.74 9.73
C PHE A 168 1.33 13.60 9.77
N GLY A 169 1.99 13.70 8.60
CA GLY A 169 3.16 14.53 8.34
C GLY A 169 3.36 14.63 6.82
N ILE A 170 4.58 14.90 6.37
CA ILE A 170 4.94 14.75 4.95
C ILE A 170 4.72 13.30 4.52
N THR A 171 5.08 12.37 5.41
CA THR A 171 4.77 10.94 5.27
C THR A 171 3.74 10.53 6.31
N LEU A 172 2.85 9.61 5.91
CA LEU A 172 1.90 8.96 6.80
C LEU A 172 2.59 7.81 7.53
N GLN A 173 2.44 7.74 8.84
CA GLN A 173 3.03 6.71 9.68
C GLN A 173 2.00 6.21 10.69
N LYS A 174 2.18 4.98 11.19
CA LYS A 174 1.48 4.56 12.41
C LYS A 174 1.85 5.47 13.58
N ALA A 175 0.87 5.89 14.36
CA ALA A 175 1.11 6.67 15.58
C ALA A 175 1.96 5.88 16.57
N ILE A 176 1.63 4.61 16.79
CA ILE A 176 2.40 3.67 17.61
C ILE A 176 3.08 2.64 16.72
N PRO A 177 4.41 2.53 16.70
CA PRO A 177 5.13 1.53 15.91
C PRO A 177 4.68 0.10 16.21
N LEU A 178 4.59 -0.74 15.17
CA LEU A 178 4.31 -2.15 15.31
C LEU A 178 5.42 -2.87 16.09
N LYS A 179 5.02 -3.65 17.09
CA LYS A 179 5.91 -4.59 17.79
C LYS A 179 5.42 -6.01 17.52
N ALA A 180 6.24 -6.79 16.85
CA ALA A 180 5.93 -8.17 16.50
C ALA A 180 7.19 -9.04 16.61
N VAL A 181 7.00 -10.29 16.99
CA VAL A 181 8.08 -11.26 17.24
C VAL A 181 8.11 -12.26 16.07
N PRO A 182 9.22 -12.34 15.32
CA PRO A 182 9.39 -13.37 14.30
C PRO A 182 9.67 -14.73 14.96
N CYS A 183 8.95 -15.75 14.52
CA CYS A 183 9.21 -17.15 14.87
C CYS A 183 9.61 -17.87 13.57
N LYS A 184 10.79 -18.48 13.52
CA LYS A 184 11.22 -19.21 12.33
C LYS A 184 10.23 -20.33 12.00
N MET A 185 9.88 -20.47 10.73
CA MET A 185 9.11 -21.63 10.23
C MET A 185 9.94 -22.89 10.29
#